data_32046b8ae1179d7d8ae7cc74eb82ef3d
#
_entry.id   32046b8ae1179d7d8ae7cc74eb82ef3d
#
_cell.length_a   1.000
_cell.length_b   1.000
_cell.length_c   1.000
_cell.angle_alpha   90.00
_cell.angle_beta   90.00
_cell.angle_gamma   90.00
#
_symmetry.space_group_name_H-M   'P 1'
#
loop_
_entity.id
_entity.type
_entity.pdbx_description
1 polymer ?
#
loop_
_entity_poly.entity_id
_entity_poly.type
_entity_poly.pdbx_seq_one_letter_code
_entity_poly.pdbx_strand_id
1 'polypeptide(L)'
;VANSIDMLISQGVEFETISFVFDDGDGEVVCEDEAVVFGMNCGTAASALGCDFEVSGTVVSDSCPVTCDACPDGEPANEVSCSDDIDVCLSLDGGNLNYDSSQDIAGFQWNHDGCISGASGGDAAGAGFTVSASSGVVIGFSFTGSAIASGSGVLTELSGDVTEGCISQFVFTGPAGVPLTSEWGTSGDD
;
A
#
# COMPACT_ATOMS: atom_id res chain seq x y z
N VAL A 1 11.19 -30.97 -29.72
CA VAL A 1 12.11 -30.38 -28.75
C VAL A 1 11.50 -30.68 -27.40
N ALA A 2 12.04 -31.69 -26.68
CA ALA A 2 11.54 -32.04 -25.35
C ALA A 2 11.91 -30.90 -24.40
N ASN A 3 10.94 -30.46 -23.59
CA ASN A 3 11.15 -29.43 -22.57
C ASN A 3 12.16 -29.96 -21.55
N SER A 4 13.01 -29.06 -21.02
CA SER A 4 14.05 -29.41 -20.04
C SER A 4 13.49 -30.12 -18.79
N ILE A 5 12.22 -29.94 -18.48
CA ILE A 5 11.49 -30.60 -17.39
C ILE A 5 11.28 -32.08 -17.66
N ASP A 6 10.88 -32.47 -18.88
CA ASP A 6 10.69 -33.88 -19.27
C ASP A 6 11.98 -34.70 -19.20
N MET A 7 13.13 -34.05 -19.43
CA MET A 7 14.43 -34.66 -19.35
C MET A 7 14.89 -34.94 -17.91
N LEU A 8 14.49 -34.10 -16.97
CA LEU A 8 14.82 -34.26 -15.53
C LEU A 8 13.96 -35.36 -14.88
N ILE A 9 12.68 -35.46 -15.24
CA ILE A 9 11.77 -36.53 -14.76
C ILE A 9 12.28 -37.91 -15.18
N SER A 10 12.86 -38.04 -16.38
CA SER A 10 13.38 -39.31 -16.89
C SER A 10 14.64 -39.78 -16.16
N GLN A 11 15.30 -38.94 -15.37
CA GLN A 11 16.52 -39.27 -14.60
C GLN A 11 16.25 -39.57 -13.12
N GLY A 12 14.99 -39.64 -12.69
CA GLY A 12 14.63 -40.02 -11.33
C GLY A 12 15.03 -39.02 -10.24
N VAL A 13 15.10 -37.75 -10.59
CA VAL A 13 15.31 -36.67 -9.62
C VAL A 13 14.02 -36.49 -8.85
N GLU A 14 14.01 -36.80 -7.56
CA GLU A 14 12.90 -36.49 -6.66
C GLU A 14 12.85 -34.97 -6.46
N PHE A 15 11.73 -34.36 -6.84
CA PHE A 15 11.48 -32.95 -6.56
C PHE A 15 10.99 -32.83 -5.13
N GLU A 16 11.86 -32.50 -4.20
CA GLU A 16 11.45 -31.91 -2.94
C GLU A 16 10.87 -30.53 -3.24
N THR A 17 9.60 -30.36 -2.93
CA THR A 17 8.79 -29.14 -2.98
C THR A 17 9.51 -27.91 -3.54
N ILE A 18 9.38 -27.69 -4.85
CA ILE A 18 9.86 -26.46 -5.48
C ILE A 18 8.77 -25.41 -5.20
N SER A 19 9.02 -24.50 -4.27
CA SER A 19 8.35 -23.20 -4.26
C SER A 19 8.69 -22.53 -5.57
N PHE A 20 7.73 -22.33 -6.45
CA PHE A 20 7.92 -21.56 -7.66
C PHE A 20 8.02 -20.10 -7.26
N VAL A 21 9.23 -19.61 -7.08
CA VAL A 21 9.54 -18.21 -7.19
C VAL A 21 9.50 -17.90 -8.69
N PHE A 22 8.54 -17.15 -9.14
CA PHE A 22 8.55 -16.61 -10.50
C PHE A 22 9.59 -15.50 -10.51
N ASP A 23 10.77 -15.80 -11.01
CA ASP A 23 11.78 -14.82 -11.40
C ASP A 23 11.30 -14.23 -12.74
N ASP A 24 10.83 -12.99 -12.73
CA ASP A 24 10.44 -12.22 -13.92
C ASP A 24 11.65 -11.69 -14.70
N GLY A 25 12.87 -12.06 -14.29
CA GLY A 25 14.11 -11.79 -14.99
C GLY A 25 14.88 -10.57 -14.49
N ASP A 26 14.37 -9.81 -13.53
CA ASP A 26 15.03 -8.65 -12.94
C ASP A 26 15.69 -8.97 -11.58
N GLY A 27 15.51 -10.19 -11.08
CA GLY A 27 16.15 -10.65 -9.84
C GLY A 27 15.47 -10.16 -8.56
N GLU A 28 14.30 -9.56 -8.68
CA GLU A 28 13.49 -9.11 -7.57
C GLU A 28 12.56 -10.23 -7.11
N VAL A 29 12.59 -10.55 -5.83
CA VAL A 29 11.73 -11.57 -5.22
C VAL A 29 10.39 -10.90 -4.91
N VAL A 30 9.42 -11.08 -5.80
CA VAL A 30 8.06 -10.55 -5.58
C VAL A 30 7.41 -11.32 -4.43
N CYS A 31 7.08 -10.62 -3.35
CA CYS A 31 6.39 -11.18 -2.21
C CYS A 31 4.88 -10.92 -2.37
N GLU A 32 4.14 -11.94 -2.74
CA GLU A 32 2.69 -11.84 -2.97
C GLU A 32 1.92 -12.92 -2.20
N ASP A 33 0.71 -12.61 -1.78
CA ASP A 33 -0.20 -13.58 -1.22
C ASP A 33 -0.81 -14.47 -2.31
N GLU A 34 -0.94 -15.76 -2.06
CA GLU A 34 -1.73 -16.65 -2.90
C GLU A 34 -3.21 -16.22 -2.88
N ALA A 35 -3.88 -16.28 -4.04
CA ALA A 35 -5.29 -15.91 -4.15
C ALA A 35 -6.20 -16.70 -3.20
N VAL A 36 -5.86 -17.97 -2.91
CA VAL A 36 -6.62 -18.86 -2.03
C VAL A 36 -5.69 -19.83 -1.32
N VAL A 37 -5.73 -19.85 0.01
CA VAL A 37 -5.09 -20.86 0.87
C VAL A 37 -6.16 -21.63 1.66
N PHE A 38 -6.13 -22.94 1.61
CA PHE A 38 -7.14 -23.82 2.26
C PHE A 38 -8.60 -23.48 1.89
N GLY A 39 -8.85 -22.95 0.68
CA GLY A 39 -10.17 -22.55 0.22
C GLY A 39 -10.66 -21.21 0.75
N MET A 40 -9.80 -20.42 1.38
CA MET A 40 -10.06 -19.09 1.94
C MET A 40 -9.06 -18.08 1.35
N ASN A 41 -9.42 -16.80 1.31
CA ASN A 41 -8.44 -15.74 1.03
C ASN A 41 -7.48 -15.57 2.23
N CYS A 42 -6.31 -15.01 1.99
CA CYS A 42 -5.25 -14.86 3.00
C CYS A 42 -5.72 -14.12 4.27
N GLY A 43 -6.45 -13.03 4.14
CA GLY A 43 -6.98 -12.30 5.30
C GLY A 43 -7.91 -13.14 6.17
N THR A 44 -8.76 -13.99 5.56
CA THR A 44 -9.63 -14.90 6.29
C THR A 44 -8.85 -16.04 6.93
N ALA A 45 -7.89 -16.62 6.21
CA ALA A 45 -7.05 -17.70 6.70
C ALA A 45 -6.20 -17.25 7.90
N ALA A 46 -5.51 -16.12 7.79
CA ALA A 46 -4.72 -15.56 8.89
C ALA A 46 -5.56 -15.22 10.13
N SER A 47 -6.76 -14.65 9.92
CA SER A 47 -7.66 -14.29 11.04
C SER A 47 -8.29 -15.48 11.72
N ALA A 48 -8.62 -16.54 10.97
CA ALA A 48 -9.33 -17.72 11.50
C ALA A 48 -8.40 -18.79 12.05
N LEU A 49 -7.24 -18.98 11.45
CA LEU A 49 -6.32 -20.08 11.72
C LEU A 49 -5.02 -19.59 12.37
N GLY A 50 -4.61 -18.36 12.10
CA GLY A 50 -3.30 -17.81 12.46
C GLY A 50 -2.24 -18.08 11.38
N CYS A 51 -1.21 -17.25 11.35
CA CYS A 51 -0.14 -17.34 10.36
C CYS A 51 0.76 -18.58 10.50
N ASP A 52 0.89 -19.10 11.70
CA ASP A 52 1.68 -20.31 11.99
C ASP A 52 0.91 -21.62 11.77
N PHE A 53 -0.32 -21.55 11.29
CA PHE A 53 -1.14 -22.73 11.08
C PHE A 53 -0.65 -23.55 9.89
N GLU A 54 -0.44 -24.85 10.10
CA GLU A 54 0.11 -25.78 9.10
C GLU A 54 -0.88 -26.91 8.79
N VAL A 55 -1.06 -27.20 7.50
CA VAL A 55 -1.78 -28.41 7.02
C VAL A 55 -0.97 -29.05 5.89
N SER A 56 -0.63 -30.33 6.08
CA SER A 56 0.06 -31.15 5.06
C SER A 56 1.38 -30.55 4.57
N GLY A 57 2.09 -29.81 5.41
CA GLY A 57 3.36 -29.18 5.07
C GLY A 57 3.25 -27.78 4.46
N THR A 58 2.04 -27.22 4.38
CA THR A 58 1.82 -25.84 3.94
C THR A 58 1.45 -25.00 5.16
N VAL A 59 2.21 -23.94 5.41
CA VAL A 59 1.97 -22.95 6.47
C VAL A 59 1.23 -21.76 5.89
N VAL A 60 0.33 -21.15 6.65
CA VAL A 60 -0.41 -19.95 6.17
C VAL A 60 0.55 -18.82 5.79
N SER A 61 1.60 -18.58 6.58
CA SER A 61 2.60 -17.56 6.28
C SER A 61 3.39 -17.80 4.99
N ASP A 62 3.56 -19.07 4.57
CA ASP A 62 4.26 -19.39 3.32
C ASP A 62 3.43 -19.08 2.07
N SER A 63 2.09 -19.23 2.18
CA SER A 63 1.15 -18.94 1.09
C SER A 63 0.56 -17.53 1.17
N CYS A 64 0.68 -16.88 2.31
CA CYS A 64 0.16 -15.56 2.59
C CYS A 64 1.24 -14.66 3.24
N PRO A 65 2.40 -14.54 2.63
CA PRO A 65 3.53 -13.85 3.28
C PRO A 65 3.26 -12.37 3.52
N VAL A 66 2.55 -11.69 2.63
CA VAL A 66 2.16 -10.27 2.81
C VAL A 66 1.19 -10.10 3.98
N THR A 67 0.10 -10.88 3.99
CA THR A 67 -0.90 -10.84 5.09
C THR A 67 -0.29 -11.22 6.44
N CYS A 68 0.74 -12.07 6.45
CA CYS A 68 1.39 -12.57 7.66
C CYS A 68 2.68 -11.84 8.04
N ASP A 69 3.05 -10.78 7.32
CA ASP A 69 4.32 -10.05 7.53
C ASP A 69 5.56 -10.99 7.52
N ALA A 70 5.55 -11.93 6.58
CA ALA A 70 6.56 -12.99 6.48
C ALA A 70 7.39 -12.91 5.18
N CYS A 71 7.38 -11.75 4.50
CA CYS A 71 8.18 -11.53 3.31
C CYS A 71 9.69 -11.61 3.64
N PRO A 72 10.50 -12.33 2.85
CA PRO A 72 11.92 -12.57 3.15
C PRO A 72 12.77 -11.31 3.30
N ASP A 73 12.39 -10.22 2.63
CA ASP A 73 13.09 -8.94 2.65
C ASP A 73 12.37 -7.87 3.50
N GLY A 74 11.29 -8.25 4.20
CA GLY A 74 10.55 -7.37 5.11
C GLY A 74 9.65 -6.34 4.42
N GLU A 75 9.57 -6.33 3.09
CA GLU A 75 8.73 -5.43 2.33
C GLU A 75 7.72 -6.23 1.48
N PRO A 76 6.40 -5.98 1.63
CA PRO A 76 5.42 -6.50 0.69
C PRO A 76 5.63 -5.84 -0.69
N ALA A 77 5.49 -6.62 -1.77
CA ALA A 77 5.73 -6.20 -3.15
C ALA A 77 4.86 -5.02 -3.66
N ASN A 78 4.11 -4.39 -2.80
CA ASN A 78 3.28 -3.23 -3.12
C ASN A 78 3.47 -2.10 -2.10
N GLU A 79 4.65 -1.97 -1.47
CA GLU A 79 4.94 -0.77 -0.70
C GLU A 79 5.28 0.37 -1.66
N VAL A 80 4.41 1.34 -1.63
CA VAL A 80 4.66 2.64 -2.25
C VAL A 80 5.74 3.32 -1.41
N SER A 81 6.94 3.46 -1.97
CA SER A 81 8.06 4.11 -1.29
C SER A 81 8.32 5.51 -1.81
N CYS A 82 8.76 6.37 -0.92
CA CYS A 82 9.25 7.71 -1.22
C CYS A 82 10.71 7.85 -0.83
N SER A 83 11.32 8.95 -1.24
CA SER A 83 12.68 9.28 -0.84
C SER A 83 12.79 9.46 0.69
N ASP A 84 13.92 9.08 1.29
CA ASP A 84 14.16 9.14 2.75
C ASP A 84 13.99 10.53 3.38
N ASP A 85 14.08 11.59 2.57
CA ASP A 85 13.97 13.00 3.01
C ASP A 85 12.51 13.53 2.96
N ILE A 86 11.53 12.68 2.66
CA ILE A 86 10.13 13.06 2.52
C ILE A 86 9.37 12.81 3.82
N ASP A 87 8.62 13.82 4.28
CA ASP A 87 7.80 13.70 5.48
C ASP A 87 6.48 12.97 5.24
N VAL A 88 5.88 13.16 4.04
CA VAL A 88 4.58 12.59 3.67
C VAL A 88 4.66 11.93 2.29
N CYS A 89 4.63 10.63 2.27
CA CYS A 89 4.53 9.82 1.06
C CYS A 89 3.07 9.58 0.71
N LEU A 90 2.70 9.77 -0.55
CA LEU A 90 1.31 9.68 -1.00
C LEU A 90 1.15 8.57 -2.02
N SER A 91 0.01 7.89 -1.98
CA SER A 91 -0.41 6.96 -3.02
C SER A 91 -1.91 7.02 -3.25
N LEU A 92 -2.35 6.62 -4.43
CA LEU A 92 -3.75 6.61 -4.80
C LEU A 92 -4.20 5.17 -5.10
N ASP A 93 -5.18 4.69 -4.35
CA ASP A 93 -5.84 3.42 -4.61
C ASP A 93 -7.34 3.62 -4.82
N GLY A 94 -7.79 3.48 -6.07
CA GLY A 94 -9.17 3.74 -6.44
C GLY A 94 -9.56 5.21 -6.18
N GLY A 95 -10.31 5.48 -5.15
CA GLY A 95 -10.63 6.84 -4.70
C GLY A 95 -9.97 7.19 -3.37
N ASN A 96 -9.17 6.30 -2.79
CA ASN A 96 -8.50 6.53 -1.52
C ASN A 96 -7.17 7.25 -1.75
N LEU A 97 -7.01 8.44 -1.21
CA LEU A 97 -5.70 9.07 -1.09
C LEU A 97 -5.06 8.55 0.20
N ASN A 98 -4.09 7.67 0.03
CA ASN A 98 -3.32 7.10 1.14
C ASN A 98 -2.12 7.98 1.46
N TYR A 99 -1.64 7.87 2.69
CA TYR A 99 -0.43 8.54 3.15
C TYR A 99 0.41 7.61 4.03
N ASP A 100 1.70 7.83 4.02
CA ASP A 100 2.64 7.41 5.05
C ASP A 100 3.41 8.65 5.49
N SER A 101 3.34 9.00 6.77
CA SER A 101 3.94 10.23 7.28
C SER A 101 4.79 9.98 8.51
N SER A 102 6.03 10.46 8.46
CA SER A 102 6.95 10.46 9.60
C SER A 102 6.59 11.53 10.65
N GLN A 103 5.72 12.49 10.29
CA GLN A 103 5.33 13.63 11.10
C GLN A 103 3.81 13.72 11.27
N ASP A 104 3.37 14.34 12.37
CA ASP A 104 1.95 14.66 12.54
C ASP A 104 1.50 15.69 11.50
N ILE A 105 0.33 15.48 10.88
CA ILE A 105 -0.24 16.37 9.88
C ILE A 105 -1.32 17.26 10.55
N ALA A 106 -1.10 18.57 10.56
CA ALA A 106 -2.02 19.55 11.13
C ALA A 106 -2.91 20.22 10.06
N GLY A 107 -2.53 20.13 8.80
CA GLY A 107 -3.32 20.64 7.68
C GLY A 107 -2.76 20.21 6.35
N PHE A 108 -3.62 20.15 5.33
CA PHE A 108 -3.22 19.82 3.97
C PHE A 108 -4.04 20.56 2.93
N GLN A 109 -3.46 20.73 1.76
CA GLN A 109 -4.10 21.29 0.58
C GLN A 109 -3.42 20.74 -0.67
N TRP A 110 -4.19 20.62 -1.74
CA TRP A 110 -3.66 20.37 -3.09
C TRP A 110 -4.60 20.94 -4.17
N ASN A 111 -4.06 21.10 -5.36
CA ASN A 111 -4.82 21.48 -6.54
C ASN A 111 -5.21 20.25 -7.36
N HIS A 112 -6.31 20.37 -8.10
CA HIS A 112 -6.74 19.38 -9.08
C HIS A 112 -7.35 20.05 -10.32
N ASP A 113 -7.36 19.38 -11.44
CA ASP A 113 -7.85 19.90 -12.73
C ASP A 113 -9.36 19.68 -12.98
N GLY A 114 -10.11 19.39 -11.91
CA GLY A 114 -11.55 19.14 -11.97
C GLY A 114 -11.94 17.68 -11.84
N CYS A 115 -11.00 16.76 -11.67
CA CYS A 115 -11.24 15.32 -11.49
C CYS A 115 -11.86 14.95 -10.14
N ILE A 116 -11.77 15.83 -9.14
CA ILE A 116 -12.31 15.61 -7.80
C ILE A 116 -13.63 16.37 -7.64
N SER A 117 -14.69 15.64 -7.38
CA SER A 117 -16.03 16.17 -7.11
C SER A 117 -16.38 16.22 -5.62
N GLY A 118 -15.64 15.54 -4.76
CA GLY A 118 -15.82 15.50 -3.32
C GLY A 118 -14.63 14.88 -2.61
N ALA A 119 -14.47 15.19 -1.32
CA ALA A 119 -13.50 14.59 -0.44
C ALA A 119 -14.10 14.44 0.96
N SER A 120 -13.95 13.26 1.58
CA SER A 120 -14.52 12.96 2.91
C SER A 120 -13.86 11.70 3.49
N GLY A 121 -14.15 11.37 4.73
CA GLY A 121 -13.70 10.12 5.33
C GLY A 121 -12.21 10.11 5.67
N GLY A 122 -11.68 8.91 5.85
CA GLY A 122 -10.29 8.65 6.19
C GLY A 122 -9.88 9.15 7.58
N ASP A 123 -8.57 9.14 7.82
CA ASP A 123 -7.98 9.59 9.08
C ASP A 123 -8.16 11.08 9.32
N ALA A 124 -8.33 11.88 8.26
CA ALA A 124 -8.68 13.28 8.38
C ALA A 124 -10.02 13.45 9.09
N ALA A 125 -11.05 12.71 8.70
CA ALA A 125 -12.34 12.74 9.40
C ALA A 125 -12.24 12.17 10.81
N GLY A 126 -11.48 11.09 11.00
CA GLY A 126 -11.21 10.47 12.31
C GLY A 126 -10.54 11.43 13.29
N ALA A 127 -9.62 12.28 12.82
CA ALA A 127 -8.95 13.32 13.58
C ALA A 127 -9.80 14.59 13.78
N GLY A 128 -11.01 14.64 13.23
CA GLY A 128 -11.90 15.81 13.34
C GLY A 128 -11.55 16.95 12.39
N PHE A 129 -10.92 16.66 11.27
CA PHE A 129 -10.68 17.63 10.19
C PHE A 129 -11.97 17.94 9.44
N THR A 130 -12.06 19.18 9.01
CA THR A 130 -12.99 19.59 7.96
C THR A 130 -12.26 19.48 6.63
N VAL A 131 -12.72 18.57 5.77
CA VAL A 131 -12.20 18.43 4.40
C VAL A 131 -13.22 19.05 3.45
N SER A 132 -12.74 19.89 2.55
CA SER A 132 -13.57 20.57 1.54
C SER A 132 -12.93 20.46 0.17
N ALA A 133 -13.70 19.96 -0.79
CA ALA A 133 -13.35 19.96 -2.21
C ALA A 133 -14.14 21.03 -2.94
N SER A 134 -13.46 21.79 -3.79
CA SER A 134 -14.04 22.80 -4.67
C SER A 134 -13.55 22.57 -6.10
N SER A 135 -13.92 23.41 -7.07
CA SER A 135 -13.60 23.21 -8.48
C SER A 135 -12.10 23.40 -8.86
N GLY A 136 -11.20 22.96 -8.04
CA GLY A 136 -9.76 23.03 -8.35
C GLY A 136 -8.87 22.92 -7.13
N VAL A 137 -9.44 22.83 -5.93
CA VAL A 137 -8.68 22.74 -4.68
C VAL A 137 -9.40 21.82 -3.70
N VAL A 138 -8.62 20.96 -3.06
CA VAL A 138 -9.02 20.27 -1.83
C VAL A 138 -8.22 20.86 -0.67
N ILE A 139 -8.89 21.12 0.44
CA ILE A 139 -8.27 21.60 1.68
C ILE A 139 -8.80 20.83 2.87
N GLY A 140 -7.91 20.46 3.79
CA GLY A 140 -8.25 19.80 5.05
C GLY A 140 -7.56 20.49 6.23
N PHE A 141 -8.33 20.80 7.27
CA PHE A 141 -7.83 21.45 8.49
C PHE A 141 -8.74 21.16 9.68
N SER A 142 -8.21 21.31 10.88
CA SER A 142 -8.97 21.18 12.12
C SER A 142 -9.21 22.55 12.78
N PHE A 143 -10.46 22.87 13.10
CA PHE A 143 -10.80 24.07 13.88
C PHE A 143 -10.41 23.97 15.36
N THR A 144 -10.20 22.74 15.84
CA THR A 144 -9.82 22.46 17.24
C THR A 144 -8.32 22.38 17.44
N GLY A 145 -7.54 22.46 16.32
CA GLY A 145 -6.10 22.30 16.36
C GLY A 145 -5.65 20.83 16.50
N SER A 146 -6.52 19.89 16.19
CA SER A 146 -6.14 18.47 16.13
C SER A 146 -5.18 18.22 14.97
N ALA A 147 -4.36 17.19 15.09
CA ALA A 147 -3.52 16.69 14.02
C ALA A 147 -3.84 15.21 13.74
N ILE A 148 -3.57 14.77 12.52
CA ILE A 148 -3.49 13.35 12.17
C ILE A 148 -2.13 12.88 12.66
N ALA A 149 -2.10 11.82 13.47
CA ALA A 149 -0.84 11.29 14.00
C ALA A 149 0.05 10.75 12.87
N SER A 150 1.36 10.82 13.06
CA SER A 150 2.34 10.14 12.19
C SER A 150 2.03 8.65 12.06
N GLY A 151 2.26 8.10 10.90
CA GLY A 151 1.90 6.73 10.52
C GLY A 151 1.29 6.68 9.13
N SER A 152 0.71 5.56 8.76
CA SER A 152 0.13 5.31 7.45
C SER A 152 -1.36 4.99 7.52
N GLY A 153 -2.08 5.31 6.44
CA GLY A 153 -3.51 5.05 6.34
C GLY A 153 -4.16 5.77 5.17
N VAL A 154 -5.48 5.78 5.14
CA VAL A 154 -6.26 6.58 4.19
C VAL A 154 -6.39 8.00 4.72
N LEU A 155 -5.74 8.96 4.08
CA LEU A 155 -5.85 10.38 4.45
C LEU A 155 -7.28 10.87 4.30
N THR A 156 -7.85 10.67 3.11
CA THR A 156 -9.24 11.01 2.79
C THR A 156 -9.70 10.24 1.55
N GLU A 157 -10.99 9.97 1.46
CA GLU A 157 -11.63 9.35 0.31
C GLU A 157 -12.04 10.45 -0.68
N LEU A 158 -11.66 10.28 -1.95
CA LEU A 158 -11.93 11.19 -3.04
C LEU A 158 -13.03 10.64 -3.94
N SER A 159 -13.91 11.49 -4.41
CA SER A 159 -14.97 11.16 -5.38
C SER A 159 -14.68 11.83 -6.71
N GLY A 160 -14.92 11.12 -7.81
CA GLY A 160 -14.67 11.59 -9.18
C GLY A 160 -13.83 10.62 -9.99
N ASP A 161 -13.34 11.09 -11.14
CA ASP A 161 -12.41 10.32 -12.00
C ASP A 161 -10.96 10.67 -11.59
N VAL A 162 -10.60 10.26 -10.38
CA VAL A 162 -9.35 10.67 -9.72
C VAL A 162 -8.19 9.88 -10.26
N THR A 163 -7.13 10.57 -10.65
CA THR A 163 -5.83 10.02 -11.05
C THR A 163 -4.71 10.84 -10.44
N GLU A 164 -3.54 10.27 -10.23
CA GLU A 164 -2.38 11.01 -9.72
C GLU A 164 -2.02 12.22 -10.59
N GLY A 165 -2.10 12.05 -11.93
CA GLY A 165 -1.79 13.12 -12.88
C GLY A 165 -2.74 14.32 -12.83
N CYS A 166 -3.94 14.16 -12.23
CA CYS A 166 -4.87 15.27 -12.07
C CYS A 166 -4.67 16.07 -10.78
N ILE A 167 -3.85 15.56 -9.85
CA ILE A 167 -3.57 16.17 -8.55
C ILE A 167 -2.17 16.77 -8.56
N SER A 168 -2.02 17.97 -8.02
CA SER A 168 -0.76 18.69 -8.05
C SER A 168 -0.64 19.69 -6.89
N GLN A 169 0.57 20.20 -6.68
CA GLN A 169 0.86 21.27 -5.73
C GLN A 169 0.40 20.93 -4.28
N PHE A 170 0.85 19.82 -3.77
CA PHE A 170 0.62 19.45 -2.38
C PHE A 170 1.26 20.46 -1.45
N VAL A 171 0.53 20.80 -0.39
CA VAL A 171 1.00 21.57 0.75
C VAL A 171 0.55 20.83 1.99
N PHE A 172 1.49 20.33 2.77
CA PHE A 172 1.25 19.73 4.07
C PHE A 172 1.89 20.59 5.16
N THR A 173 1.22 20.65 6.29
CA THR A 173 1.74 21.35 7.46
C THR A 173 1.63 20.47 8.70
N GLY A 174 2.70 20.42 9.46
CA GLY A 174 2.74 19.85 10.80
C GLY A 174 2.22 20.81 11.87
N PRO A 175 2.23 20.37 13.14
CA PRO A 175 1.90 21.22 14.29
C PRO A 175 2.69 22.53 14.29
N ALA A 176 2.07 23.59 14.77
CA ALA A 176 2.61 24.96 14.74
C ALA A 176 2.91 25.53 13.34
N GLY A 177 2.36 24.91 12.26
CA GLY A 177 2.50 25.40 10.90
C GLY A 177 3.85 25.11 10.26
N VAL A 178 4.58 24.12 10.76
CA VAL A 178 5.84 23.66 10.12
C VAL A 178 5.51 23.05 8.76
N PRO A 179 6.12 23.49 7.64
CA PRO A 179 5.89 22.88 6.35
C PRO A 179 6.47 21.46 6.33
N LEU A 180 5.72 20.51 5.76
CA LEU A 180 6.14 19.14 5.54
C LEU A 180 6.39 18.91 4.06
N THR A 181 7.46 18.18 3.74
CA THR A 181 7.78 17.75 2.38
C THR A 181 6.85 16.60 1.99
N SER A 182 6.44 16.55 0.71
CA SER A 182 5.56 15.49 0.23
C SER A 182 5.85 15.13 -1.23
N GLU A 183 5.70 13.86 -1.57
CA GLU A 183 5.77 13.39 -2.95
C GLU A 183 4.81 12.21 -3.18
N TRP A 184 4.55 11.91 -4.44
CA TRP A 184 3.95 10.63 -4.82
C TRP A 184 4.98 9.53 -4.64
N GLY A 185 4.58 8.50 -3.97
CA GLY A 185 5.40 7.30 -3.88
C GLY A 185 5.42 6.56 -5.20
N THR A 186 6.52 5.91 -5.45
CA THR A 186 6.68 5.00 -6.58
C THR A 186 6.40 3.58 -6.10
N SER A 187 5.47 2.88 -6.77
CA SER A 187 5.42 1.42 -6.69
C SER A 187 6.66 0.88 -7.40
N GLY A 188 7.33 -0.08 -6.81
CA GLY A 188 8.58 -0.64 -7.31
C GLY A 188 8.50 -1.40 -8.65
N ASP A 189 7.60 -0.97 -9.56
CA ASP A 189 7.48 -1.45 -10.93
C ASP A 189 8.29 -0.55 -11.88
N ASP A 190 9.63 -0.70 -11.93
CA ASP A 190 10.45 -0.12 -13.02
C ASP A 190 11.49 -1.12 -13.54
#